data_9620da3144bafa0779b7c1c64b901653
#
_entry.id   9620da3144bafa0779b7c1c64b901653
#
_cell.length_a   1.000
_cell.length_b   1.000
_cell.length_c   1.000
_cell.angle_alpha   90.00
_cell.angle_beta   90.00
_cell.angle_gamma   90.00
#
_symmetry.space_group_name_H-M   'P 1'
#
loop_
_entity.id
_entity.type
_entity.pdbx_description
1 polymer ?
#
loop_
_entity_poly.entity_id
_entity_poly.type
_entity_poly.pdbx_seq_one_letter_code
_entity_poly.pdbx_strand_id
1 'polypeptide(L)'
;MDKIFEEQTDVFALTKEGTRKYYDNLYNKLINEGKDIVDYQELKAMSTGVLCPDCNSSHVIKNGLQHGVQNYLCKNCGRQFRVTTGTFMYGIHHRDKMLEYIKCMSAGMTLRECAKNVGICLQTSFFWRHRILCALQSFEDNVNFFGVVELEELLMNYSEKGKKKRDKKELKKLKKKKPTKVAVLAATDRSGNILFKKLEDNRVQADHVSDFLKSRISDNSVVCGSNKKAFKTVTAEHIKHKEITNKNKMKQGIYSVSTVHKKITNFVSWIYYKFRGVATKYLTNYIMWFVVKGKYLAEKIIEDTGRILNLAASDRRAWERYSALMSLTYLY
;
A
#
# COMPACT_ATOMS: atom_id res chain seq x y z
N MET A 1 -26.85 -15.70 -13.91
CA MET A 1 -25.60 -15.45 -13.12
C MET A 1 -24.46 -15.30 -14.09
N ASP A 2 -23.87 -14.11 -14.12
CA ASP A 2 -23.02 -13.70 -15.23
C ASP A 2 -21.60 -14.25 -15.09
N LYS A 3 -21.12 -14.90 -16.14
CA LYS A 3 -19.81 -15.56 -16.30
C LYS A 3 -18.57 -14.73 -15.90
N ILE A 4 -18.68 -13.43 -15.69
CA ILE A 4 -17.54 -12.55 -15.34
C ILE A 4 -17.03 -12.82 -13.90
N PHE A 5 -17.84 -13.41 -13.01
CA PHE A 5 -17.44 -13.74 -11.64
C PHE A 5 -17.25 -15.25 -11.43
N GLU A 6 -17.65 -16.10 -12.40
CA GLU A 6 -17.47 -17.54 -12.31
C GLU A 6 -16.06 -18.01 -12.71
N GLU A 7 -15.33 -17.24 -13.52
CA GLU A 7 -13.93 -17.52 -13.76
C GLU A 7 -13.11 -16.89 -12.64
N GLN A 8 -12.48 -17.72 -11.82
CA GLN A 8 -11.30 -17.35 -11.01
C GLN A 8 -10.16 -16.99 -11.98
N THR A 9 -10.34 -15.91 -12.72
CA THR A 9 -9.33 -15.42 -13.61
C THR A 9 -8.22 -14.88 -12.71
N ASP A 10 -7.09 -15.55 -12.70
CA ASP A 10 -5.87 -14.98 -12.15
C ASP A 10 -5.55 -13.73 -12.98
N VAL A 11 -6.02 -12.58 -12.47
CA VAL A 11 -5.89 -11.29 -13.16
C VAL A 11 -4.42 -10.96 -13.42
N PHE A 12 -3.51 -11.57 -12.67
CA PHE A 12 -2.07 -11.42 -12.85
C PHE A 12 -1.54 -12.23 -14.05
N ALA A 13 -2.25 -13.28 -14.46
CA ALA A 13 -1.92 -14.09 -15.64
C ALA A 13 -2.50 -13.51 -16.96
N LEU A 14 -3.39 -12.51 -16.88
CA LEU A 14 -3.96 -11.88 -18.06
C LEU A 14 -2.95 -11.02 -18.82
N THR A 15 -3.10 -10.97 -20.14
CA THR A 15 -2.40 -9.98 -20.95
C THR A 15 -2.75 -8.55 -20.52
N LYS A 16 -1.94 -7.56 -20.86
CA LYS A 16 -2.22 -6.15 -20.55
C LYS A 16 -3.60 -5.70 -21.05
N GLU A 17 -4.01 -6.17 -22.21
CA GLU A 17 -5.32 -5.86 -22.79
C GLU A 17 -6.45 -6.61 -22.07
N GLY A 18 -6.27 -7.88 -21.74
CA GLY A 18 -7.22 -8.66 -20.95
C GLY A 18 -7.44 -8.07 -19.57
N THR A 19 -6.37 -7.67 -18.89
CA THR A 19 -6.43 -6.98 -17.59
C THR A 19 -7.21 -5.67 -17.68
N ARG A 20 -6.99 -4.88 -18.74
CA ARG A 20 -7.73 -3.64 -18.96
C ARG A 20 -9.23 -3.90 -19.15
N LYS A 21 -9.60 -4.81 -20.05
CA LYS A 21 -10.99 -5.19 -20.30
C LYS A 21 -11.68 -5.66 -19.03
N TYR A 22 -10.99 -6.45 -18.21
CA TYR A 22 -11.51 -6.91 -16.92
C TYR A 22 -11.88 -5.74 -16.00
N TYR A 23 -10.96 -4.80 -15.76
CA TYR A 23 -11.20 -3.69 -14.85
C TYR A 23 -12.18 -2.65 -15.38
N ASP A 24 -12.18 -2.38 -16.69
CA ASP A 24 -13.17 -1.52 -17.34
C ASP A 24 -14.57 -2.15 -17.22
N ASN A 25 -14.71 -3.45 -17.46
CA ASN A 25 -15.98 -4.16 -17.30
C ASN A 25 -16.45 -4.16 -15.84
N LEU A 26 -15.55 -4.42 -14.88
CA LEU A 26 -15.86 -4.38 -13.46
C LEU A 26 -16.38 -3.01 -13.04
N TYR A 27 -15.69 -1.94 -13.41
CA TYR A 27 -16.10 -0.56 -13.09
C TYR A 27 -17.46 -0.21 -13.71
N ASN A 28 -17.61 -0.47 -15.01
CA ASN A 28 -18.83 -0.18 -15.72
C ASN A 28 -20.03 -0.98 -15.20
N LYS A 29 -19.80 -2.25 -14.82
CA LYS A 29 -20.83 -3.10 -14.22
C LYS A 29 -21.32 -2.51 -12.89
N LEU A 30 -20.41 -2.11 -12.00
CA LEU A 30 -20.78 -1.49 -10.72
C LEU A 30 -21.60 -0.22 -10.93
N ILE A 31 -21.20 0.65 -11.87
CA ILE A 31 -21.91 1.90 -12.16
C ILE A 31 -23.28 1.64 -12.81
N ASN A 32 -23.34 0.79 -13.84
CA ASN A 32 -24.57 0.55 -14.60
C ASN A 32 -25.65 -0.18 -13.79
N GLU A 33 -25.22 -1.07 -12.87
CA GLU A 33 -26.12 -1.80 -11.99
C GLU A 33 -26.45 -1.03 -10.68
N GLY A 34 -25.92 0.18 -10.51
CA GLY A 34 -26.10 0.97 -9.28
C GLY A 34 -25.53 0.32 -8.03
N LYS A 35 -24.54 -0.56 -8.19
CA LYS A 35 -23.89 -1.30 -7.10
C LYS A 35 -22.75 -0.50 -6.47
N ASP A 36 -22.59 -0.67 -5.17
CA ASP A 36 -21.50 -0.06 -4.43
C ASP A 36 -20.33 -1.07 -4.19
N ILE A 37 -19.30 -0.61 -3.49
CA ILE A 37 -18.13 -1.44 -3.17
C ILE A 37 -18.48 -2.59 -2.22
N VAL A 38 -19.49 -2.45 -1.39
CA VAL A 38 -19.95 -3.52 -0.49
C VAL A 38 -20.59 -4.65 -1.29
N ASP A 39 -21.38 -4.31 -2.32
CA ASP A 39 -21.93 -5.30 -3.24
C ASP A 39 -20.81 -6.06 -3.96
N TYR A 40 -19.75 -5.37 -4.38
CA TYR A 40 -18.57 -6.01 -4.95
C TYR A 40 -17.87 -6.95 -3.94
N GLN A 41 -17.75 -6.53 -2.67
CA GLN A 41 -17.15 -7.37 -1.63
C GLN A 41 -18.01 -8.61 -1.35
N GLU A 42 -19.33 -8.47 -1.37
CA GLU A 42 -20.25 -9.59 -1.20
C GLU A 42 -20.15 -10.59 -2.36
N LEU A 43 -20.16 -10.10 -3.60
CA LEU A 43 -19.97 -10.95 -4.78
C LEU A 43 -18.63 -11.70 -4.74
N LYS A 44 -17.55 -11.01 -4.40
CA LYS A 44 -16.23 -11.62 -4.28
C LYS A 44 -16.19 -12.67 -3.16
N ALA A 45 -16.80 -12.40 -2.01
CA ALA A 45 -16.88 -13.35 -0.92
C ALA A 45 -17.72 -14.57 -1.26
N MET A 46 -18.77 -14.43 -2.09
CA MET A 46 -19.55 -15.56 -2.57
C MET A 46 -18.75 -16.47 -3.52
N SER A 47 -17.89 -15.89 -4.36
CA SER A 47 -17.06 -16.67 -5.29
C SER A 47 -15.87 -17.38 -4.64
N THR A 48 -15.25 -16.74 -3.61
CA THR A 48 -14.06 -17.26 -2.92
C THR A 48 -14.37 -18.01 -1.62
N GLY A 49 -15.64 -18.01 -1.19
CA GLY A 49 -16.05 -18.46 0.16
C GLY A 49 -15.91 -17.39 1.24
N VAL A 50 -16.87 -17.36 2.15
CA VAL A 50 -16.86 -16.46 3.30
C VAL A 50 -16.08 -17.09 4.44
N LEU A 51 -14.98 -16.44 4.85
CA LEU A 51 -14.18 -16.86 5.99
C LEU A 51 -14.42 -15.95 7.20
N CYS A 52 -14.36 -16.50 8.39
CA CYS A 52 -14.42 -15.72 9.63
C CYS A 52 -13.17 -14.82 9.73
N PRO A 53 -13.31 -13.50 10.02
CA PRO A 53 -12.16 -12.61 10.14
C PRO A 53 -11.29 -12.87 11.37
N ASP A 54 -11.81 -13.55 12.39
CA ASP A 54 -11.10 -13.78 13.66
C ASP A 54 -10.39 -15.15 13.68
N CYS A 55 -11.09 -16.23 13.26
CA CYS A 55 -10.54 -17.60 13.36
C CYS A 55 -10.31 -18.28 12.00
N ASN A 56 -10.52 -17.58 10.88
CA ASN A 56 -10.40 -18.07 9.51
C ASN A 56 -11.22 -19.33 9.17
N SER A 57 -12.19 -19.68 10.01
CA SER A 57 -13.08 -20.82 9.74
C SER A 57 -14.00 -20.54 8.56
N SER A 58 -14.22 -21.53 7.72
CA SER A 58 -15.23 -21.54 6.66
C SER A 58 -16.62 -21.95 7.17
N HIS A 59 -16.73 -22.43 8.43
CA HIS A 59 -17.99 -22.81 9.03
C HIS A 59 -18.81 -21.58 9.43
N VAL A 60 -19.34 -20.90 8.42
CA VAL A 60 -20.02 -19.61 8.52
C VAL A 60 -21.42 -19.73 7.95
N ILE A 61 -22.42 -19.20 8.66
CA ILE A 61 -23.81 -19.15 8.19
C ILE A 61 -24.27 -17.71 8.00
N LYS A 62 -25.25 -17.49 7.12
CA LYS A 62 -25.94 -16.21 6.97
C LYS A 62 -26.78 -15.96 8.22
N ASN A 63 -26.73 -14.74 8.78
CA ASN A 63 -27.40 -14.33 9.99
C ASN A 63 -28.17 -13.01 9.78
N GLY A 64 -29.10 -13.04 8.81
CA GLY A 64 -29.97 -11.92 8.49
C GLY A 64 -29.27 -10.73 7.81
N LEU A 65 -30.05 -9.71 7.50
CA LEU A 65 -29.59 -8.43 6.91
C LEU A 65 -29.62 -7.33 7.96
N GLN A 66 -28.62 -6.47 7.94
CA GLN A 66 -28.59 -5.25 8.75
C GLN A 66 -28.20 -4.06 7.88
N HIS A 67 -29.07 -3.07 7.77
CA HIS A 67 -28.90 -1.91 6.88
C HIS A 67 -28.60 -2.33 5.42
N GLY A 68 -29.30 -3.36 4.93
CA GLY A 68 -29.15 -3.88 3.56
C GLY A 68 -27.87 -4.68 3.31
N VAL A 69 -27.04 -4.95 4.33
CA VAL A 69 -25.81 -5.74 4.22
C VAL A 69 -25.96 -7.08 4.91
N GLN A 70 -25.51 -8.16 4.28
CA GLN A 70 -25.57 -9.51 4.83
C GLN A 70 -24.68 -9.64 6.07
N ASN A 71 -25.27 -10.04 7.20
CA ASN A 71 -24.54 -10.48 8.39
C ASN A 71 -24.23 -11.98 8.30
N TYR A 72 -23.11 -12.35 8.90
CA TYR A 72 -22.65 -13.73 9.00
C TYR A 72 -22.37 -14.06 10.47
N LEU A 73 -22.55 -15.34 10.82
CA LEU A 73 -22.20 -15.90 12.11
C LEU A 73 -21.21 -17.05 11.92
N CYS A 74 -20.06 -16.97 12.56
CA CYS A 74 -19.11 -18.06 12.64
C CYS A 74 -19.57 -19.10 13.66
N LYS A 75 -19.74 -20.36 13.25
CA LYS A 75 -20.14 -21.44 14.15
C LYS A 75 -19.00 -21.92 15.06
N ASN A 76 -17.73 -21.64 14.69
CA ASN A 76 -16.60 -22.07 15.51
C ASN A 76 -16.30 -21.12 16.68
N CYS A 77 -16.32 -19.80 16.45
CA CYS A 77 -15.96 -18.82 17.48
C CYS A 77 -17.13 -17.92 17.91
N GLY A 78 -18.32 -18.06 17.34
CA GLY A 78 -19.50 -17.26 17.69
C GLY A 78 -19.46 -15.81 17.17
N ARG A 79 -18.41 -15.41 16.42
CA ARG A 79 -18.28 -14.06 15.90
C ARG A 79 -19.35 -13.72 14.88
N GLN A 80 -20.04 -12.61 15.08
CA GLN A 80 -20.88 -11.99 14.05
C GLN A 80 -20.05 -10.97 13.27
N PHE A 81 -20.18 -10.97 11.95
CA PHE A 81 -19.40 -10.10 11.07
C PHE A 81 -20.11 -9.88 9.72
N ARG A 82 -19.59 -8.93 8.94
CA ARG A 82 -19.99 -8.64 7.57
C ARG A 82 -18.77 -8.76 6.65
N VAL A 83 -18.99 -8.77 5.34
CA VAL A 83 -17.90 -8.74 4.36
C VAL A 83 -16.99 -7.52 4.53
N THR A 84 -17.54 -6.40 5.00
CA THR A 84 -16.80 -5.16 5.28
C THR A 84 -15.96 -5.20 6.57
N THR A 85 -16.20 -6.18 7.45
CA THR A 85 -15.50 -6.26 8.74
C THR A 85 -14.00 -6.39 8.54
N GLY A 86 -13.22 -5.50 9.17
CA GLY A 86 -11.78 -5.44 9.04
C GLY A 86 -11.27 -4.75 7.77
N THR A 87 -12.10 -4.52 6.76
CA THR A 87 -11.71 -3.86 5.51
C THR A 87 -11.71 -2.34 5.62
N PHE A 88 -11.24 -1.64 4.59
CA PHE A 88 -11.28 -0.18 4.53
C PHE A 88 -12.72 0.38 4.50
N MET A 89 -13.71 -0.44 4.15
CA MET A 89 -15.13 -0.07 4.14
C MET A 89 -15.81 -0.18 5.51
N TYR A 90 -15.14 -0.74 6.52
CA TYR A 90 -15.73 -0.94 7.84
C TYR A 90 -16.20 0.39 8.47
N GLY A 91 -17.49 0.50 8.81
CA GLY A 91 -18.08 1.72 9.41
C GLY A 91 -18.15 2.94 8.50
N ILE A 92 -18.11 2.77 7.18
CA ILE A 92 -18.38 3.85 6.21
C ILE A 92 -19.89 4.02 6.03
N HIS A 93 -20.40 5.25 6.21
CA HIS A 93 -21.81 5.58 6.06
C HIS A 93 -22.18 5.90 4.58
N HIS A 94 -21.37 6.68 3.89
CA HIS A 94 -21.60 7.07 2.47
C HIS A 94 -20.89 6.11 1.51
N ARG A 95 -21.37 4.85 1.46
CA ARG A 95 -20.78 3.78 0.64
C ARG A 95 -20.85 4.08 -0.85
N ASP A 96 -21.96 4.67 -1.27
CA ASP A 96 -22.29 5.11 -2.63
C ASP A 96 -21.22 6.03 -3.22
N LYS A 97 -20.60 6.87 -2.40
CA LYS A 97 -19.58 7.85 -2.81
C LYS A 97 -18.16 7.29 -2.90
N MET A 98 -17.90 6.11 -2.37
CA MET A 98 -16.54 5.61 -2.23
C MET A 98 -15.90 5.24 -3.58
N LEU A 99 -16.68 4.70 -4.52
CA LEU A 99 -16.17 4.35 -5.84
C LEU A 99 -15.70 5.60 -6.61
N GLU A 100 -16.48 6.69 -6.57
CA GLU A 100 -16.10 7.97 -7.16
C GLU A 100 -14.90 8.59 -6.44
N TYR A 101 -14.79 8.40 -5.12
CA TYR A 101 -13.62 8.84 -4.36
C TYR A 101 -12.34 8.13 -4.82
N ILE A 102 -12.38 6.80 -5.02
CA ILE A 102 -11.23 6.04 -5.53
C ILE A 102 -10.85 6.51 -6.93
N LYS A 103 -11.84 6.80 -7.79
CA LYS A 103 -11.62 7.36 -9.13
C LYS A 103 -10.89 8.72 -9.08
N CYS A 104 -11.36 9.64 -8.24
CA CYS A 104 -10.68 10.91 -8.01
C CYS A 104 -9.24 10.73 -7.49
N MET A 105 -9.02 9.75 -6.62
CA MET A 105 -7.70 9.42 -6.10
C MET A 105 -6.79 8.84 -7.20
N SER A 106 -7.31 7.97 -8.08
CA SER A 106 -6.58 7.41 -9.23
C SER A 106 -6.17 8.50 -10.21
N ALA A 107 -7.04 9.47 -10.46
CA ALA A 107 -6.75 10.67 -11.25
C ALA A 107 -5.69 11.59 -10.60
N GLY A 108 -5.21 11.24 -9.41
CA GLY A 108 -4.18 11.99 -8.71
C GLY A 108 -4.66 13.29 -8.07
N MET A 109 -5.96 13.45 -7.84
CA MET A 109 -6.53 14.65 -7.21
C MET A 109 -6.06 14.83 -5.76
N THR A 110 -5.96 16.07 -5.33
CA THR A 110 -5.69 16.44 -3.94
C THR A 110 -6.86 16.09 -3.03
N LEU A 111 -6.65 16.09 -1.71
CA LEU A 111 -7.73 15.87 -0.74
C LEU A 111 -8.89 16.87 -0.90
N ARG A 112 -8.58 18.15 -1.20
CA ARG A 112 -9.59 19.20 -1.38
C ARG A 112 -10.40 18.99 -2.66
N GLU A 113 -9.75 18.64 -3.76
CA GLU A 113 -10.42 18.31 -5.03
C GLU A 113 -11.30 17.06 -4.89
N CYS A 114 -10.79 15.98 -4.27
CA CYS A 114 -11.62 14.80 -3.99
C CYS A 114 -12.83 15.14 -3.12
N ALA A 115 -12.64 15.92 -2.05
CA ALA A 115 -13.73 16.35 -1.18
C ALA A 115 -14.80 17.12 -1.94
N LYS A 116 -14.40 18.08 -2.80
CA LYS A 116 -15.29 18.90 -3.61
C LYS A 116 -16.06 18.07 -4.64
N ASN A 117 -15.35 17.20 -5.39
CA ASN A 117 -15.98 16.42 -6.47
C ASN A 117 -16.96 15.37 -5.93
N VAL A 118 -16.65 14.75 -4.80
CA VAL A 118 -17.49 13.71 -4.19
C VAL A 118 -18.56 14.27 -3.25
N GLY A 119 -18.51 15.57 -2.93
CA GLY A 119 -19.45 16.21 -2.03
C GLY A 119 -19.33 15.69 -0.57
N ILE A 120 -18.11 15.64 -0.05
CA ILE A 120 -17.80 15.27 1.34
C ILE A 120 -16.91 16.32 2.00
N CYS A 121 -16.86 16.37 3.33
CA CYS A 121 -15.96 17.29 4.00
C CYS A 121 -14.49 16.88 3.87
N LEU A 122 -13.58 17.85 3.99
CA LEU A 122 -12.13 17.61 3.88
C LEU A 122 -11.60 16.58 4.88
N GLN A 123 -12.16 16.54 6.09
CA GLN A 123 -11.78 15.58 7.12
C GLN A 123 -12.16 14.15 6.70
N THR A 124 -13.35 13.96 6.16
CA THR A 124 -13.78 12.66 5.60
C THR A 124 -12.88 12.24 4.44
N SER A 125 -12.56 13.16 3.52
CA SER A 125 -11.62 12.90 2.41
C SER A 125 -10.25 12.43 2.93
N PHE A 126 -9.73 13.08 3.99
CA PHE A 126 -8.49 12.68 4.63
C PHE A 126 -8.58 11.26 5.21
N PHE A 127 -9.62 10.94 5.96
CA PHE A 127 -9.81 9.63 6.57
C PHE A 127 -9.99 8.53 5.52
N TRP A 128 -10.79 8.77 4.49
CA TRP A 128 -11.01 7.81 3.41
C TRP A 128 -9.72 7.50 2.66
N ARG A 129 -8.93 8.54 2.33
CA ARG A 129 -7.62 8.32 1.70
C ARG A 129 -6.73 7.42 2.54
N HIS A 130 -6.60 7.68 3.81
CA HIS A 130 -5.75 6.86 4.68
C HIS A 130 -6.28 5.44 4.88
N ARG A 131 -7.59 5.23 4.89
CA ARG A 131 -8.19 3.89 4.91
C ARG A 131 -7.81 3.09 3.67
N ILE A 132 -7.98 3.67 2.49
CA ILE A 132 -7.60 3.04 1.21
C ILE A 132 -6.09 2.74 1.21
N LEU A 133 -5.26 3.70 1.58
CA LEU A 133 -3.80 3.52 1.62
C LEU A 133 -3.36 2.45 2.62
N CYS A 134 -4.05 2.30 3.76
CA CYS A 134 -3.80 1.20 4.71
C CYS A 134 -4.18 -0.16 4.11
N ALA A 135 -5.24 -0.23 3.30
CA ALA A 135 -5.60 -1.45 2.59
C ALA A 135 -4.57 -1.84 1.52
N LEU A 136 -3.98 -0.86 0.83
CA LEU A 136 -2.93 -1.11 -0.16
C LEU A 136 -1.63 -1.62 0.45
N GLN A 137 -1.44 -1.56 1.77
CA GLN A 137 -0.24 -2.10 2.41
C GLN A 137 -0.13 -3.62 2.30
N SER A 138 -1.24 -4.35 2.15
CA SER A 138 -1.23 -5.80 1.88
C SER A 138 -0.47 -6.16 0.60
N PHE A 139 -0.27 -5.20 -0.29
CA PHE A 139 0.53 -5.37 -1.48
C PHE A 139 2.01 -5.70 -1.20
N GLU A 140 2.55 -5.24 -0.07
CA GLU A 140 3.92 -5.55 0.35
C GLU A 140 4.17 -7.07 0.43
N ASP A 141 3.16 -7.84 0.85
CA ASP A 141 3.25 -9.28 1.05
C ASP A 141 3.41 -10.05 -0.30
N ASN A 142 3.07 -9.41 -1.43
CA ASN A 142 3.10 -10.01 -2.76
C ASN A 142 4.33 -9.61 -3.60
N VAL A 143 5.30 -8.89 -3.01
CA VAL A 143 6.49 -8.46 -3.75
C VAL A 143 7.62 -9.46 -3.53
N ASN A 144 8.02 -10.12 -4.62
CA ASN A 144 9.17 -11.03 -4.65
C ASN A 144 10.22 -10.48 -5.62
N PHE A 145 11.49 -10.71 -5.32
CA PHE A 145 12.64 -10.25 -6.09
C PHE A 145 13.37 -11.43 -6.73
N PHE A 146 13.85 -11.22 -7.96
CA PHE A 146 14.53 -12.24 -8.74
C PHE A 146 15.81 -11.70 -9.38
N GLY A 147 16.82 -12.56 -9.47
CA GLY A 147 18.06 -12.27 -10.19
C GLY A 147 18.89 -11.15 -9.56
N VAL A 148 19.11 -10.05 -10.24
CA VAL A 148 19.90 -8.91 -9.73
C VAL A 148 18.99 -7.94 -8.99
N VAL A 149 19.19 -7.83 -7.68
CA VAL A 149 18.41 -6.98 -6.76
C VAL A 149 19.26 -5.81 -6.32
N GLU A 150 18.82 -4.59 -6.59
CA GLU A 150 19.47 -3.35 -6.17
C GLU A 150 18.91 -2.87 -4.84
N LEU A 151 19.77 -2.58 -3.85
CA LEU A 151 19.41 -2.06 -2.52
C LEU A 151 20.03 -0.69 -2.27
N GLU A 152 19.24 0.23 -1.73
CA GLU A 152 19.73 1.53 -1.28
C GLU A 152 18.97 2.04 -0.05
N GLU A 153 19.64 2.84 0.78
CA GLU A 153 19.05 3.55 1.92
C GLU A 153 18.72 4.98 1.54
N LEU A 154 17.48 5.38 1.80
CA LEU A 154 17.04 6.78 1.74
C LEU A 154 16.90 7.32 3.17
N LEU A 155 17.57 8.44 3.47
CA LEU A 155 17.41 9.16 4.73
C LEU A 155 16.52 10.39 4.52
N MET A 156 15.34 10.38 5.11
CA MET A 156 14.40 11.50 5.09
C MET A 156 14.41 12.28 6.41
N ASN A 157 14.07 13.56 6.36
CA ASN A 157 13.90 14.33 7.59
C ASN A 157 12.60 13.90 8.28
N TYR A 158 12.67 13.70 9.59
CA TYR A 158 11.47 13.48 10.40
C TYR A 158 10.54 14.69 10.32
N SER A 159 9.26 14.45 10.13
CA SER A 159 8.25 15.48 9.94
C SER A 159 7.02 15.22 10.81
N GLU A 160 6.63 16.21 11.59
CA GLU A 160 5.37 16.24 12.35
C GLU A 160 4.33 17.18 11.69
N LYS A 161 4.34 17.25 10.37
CA LYS A 161 3.41 18.10 9.61
C LYS A 161 1.95 17.84 10.02
N GLY A 162 1.21 18.92 10.27
CA GLY A 162 -0.20 18.85 10.70
C GLY A 162 -0.41 18.76 12.22
N LYS A 163 0.66 18.69 13.03
CA LYS A 163 0.55 18.84 14.48
C LYS A 163 0.11 20.27 14.84
N LYS A 164 -0.74 20.41 15.88
CA LYS A 164 -1.16 21.73 16.38
C LYS A 164 0.06 22.63 16.67
N LYS A 165 -0.09 23.93 16.50
CA LYS A 165 0.99 24.90 16.73
C LYS A 165 1.56 24.69 18.13
N ARG A 166 2.88 24.46 18.19
CA ARG A 166 3.63 24.45 19.45
C ARG A 166 3.86 25.87 19.93
N ASP A 167 4.03 26.05 21.23
CA ASP A 167 4.40 27.33 21.81
C ASP A 167 5.71 27.85 21.20
N LYS A 168 5.81 29.18 21.06
CA LYS A 168 7.01 29.86 20.49
C LYS A 168 8.31 29.45 21.20
N LYS A 169 8.25 29.13 22.51
CA LYS A 169 9.39 28.63 23.31
C LYS A 169 9.83 27.23 22.89
N GLU A 170 8.87 26.30 22.64
CA GLU A 170 9.15 24.94 22.12
C GLU A 170 9.73 24.96 20.72
N LEU A 171 9.19 25.82 19.84
CA LEU A 171 9.70 26.01 18.49
C LEU A 171 11.16 26.50 18.48
N LYS A 172 11.54 27.39 19.40
CA LYS A 172 12.94 27.88 19.56
C LYS A 172 13.87 26.74 20.04
N LYS A 173 13.42 25.87 20.96
CA LYS A 173 14.20 24.70 21.45
C LYS A 173 14.39 23.66 20.34
N LEU A 174 13.36 23.42 19.51
CA LEU A 174 13.42 22.47 18.40
C LEU A 174 14.31 22.91 17.25
N LYS A 175 14.34 24.21 16.95
CA LYS A 175 15.26 24.78 15.92
C LYS A 175 16.74 24.55 16.25
N LYS A 176 17.10 24.38 17.53
CA LYS A 176 18.47 24.08 17.97
C LYS A 176 18.84 22.61 17.90
N LYS A 177 17.88 21.67 17.79
CA LYS A 177 18.15 20.23 17.63
C LYS A 177 18.30 19.90 16.15
N LYS A 178 19.34 19.12 15.80
CA LYS A 178 19.46 18.54 14.45
C LYS A 178 18.18 17.77 14.13
N PRO A 179 17.61 17.89 12.92
CA PRO A 179 16.43 17.13 12.56
C PRO A 179 16.71 15.64 12.66
N THR A 180 15.84 14.92 13.33
CA THR A 180 15.87 13.47 13.39
C THR A 180 15.67 12.93 11.98
N LYS A 181 16.43 11.92 11.58
CA LYS A 181 16.28 11.24 10.30
C LYS A 181 15.38 10.02 10.47
N VAL A 182 14.75 9.63 9.39
CA VAL A 182 13.99 8.38 9.24
C VAL A 182 14.60 7.63 8.07
N ALA A 183 14.99 6.39 8.29
CA ALA A 183 15.52 5.56 7.24
C ALA A 183 14.39 4.86 6.48
N VAL A 184 14.55 4.78 5.16
CA VAL A 184 13.72 3.99 4.26
C VAL A 184 14.64 3.07 3.49
N LEU A 185 14.42 1.78 3.58
CA LEU A 185 15.10 0.78 2.77
C LEU A 185 14.35 0.61 1.45
N ALA A 186 15.06 0.72 0.34
CA ALA A 186 14.51 0.58 -1.00
C ALA A 186 15.17 -0.58 -1.73
N ALA A 187 14.37 -1.40 -2.42
CA ALA A 187 14.84 -2.47 -3.29
C ALA A 187 14.11 -2.44 -4.63
N THR A 188 14.82 -2.86 -5.68
CA THR A 188 14.25 -3.14 -6.99
C THR A 188 15.04 -4.23 -7.69
N ASP A 189 14.37 -5.01 -8.53
CA ASP A 189 15.02 -5.97 -9.42
C ASP A 189 14.93 -5.57 -10.89
N ARG A 190 15.49 -6.40 -11.76
CA ARG A 190 15.48 -6.18 -13.23
C ARG A 190 14.11 -6.46 -13.87
N SER A 191 13.25 -7.20 -13.19
CA SER A 191 11.86 -7.48 -13.61
C SER A 191 10.91 -6.33 -13.30
N GLY A 192 11.41 -5.26 -12.65
CA GLY A 192 10.61 -4.09 -12.29
C GLY A 192 9.87 -4.21 -10.95
N ASN A 193 10.15 -5.27 -10.17
CA ASN A 193 9.65 -5.33 -8.81
C ASN A 193 10.32 -4.23 -7.99
N ILE A 194 9.54 -3.59 -7.16
CA ILE A 194 9.98 -2.48 -6.33
C ILE A 194 9.29 -2.56 -4.98
N LEU A 195 10.04 -2.32 -3.92
CA LEU A 195 9.50 -2.18 -2.57
C LEU A 195 10.33 -1.16 -1.78
N PHE A 196 9.63 -0.31 -1.03
CA PHE A 196 10.22 0.62 -0.09
C PHE A 196 9.62 0.34 1.28
N LYS A 197 10.45 0.26 2.32
CA LYS A 197 10.02 0.03 3.70
C LYS A 197 10.57 1.12 4.62
N LYS A 198 9.68 1.83 5.29
CA LYS A 198 10.06 2.75 6.37
C LYS A 198 10.56 1.94 7.55
N LEU A 199 11.69 2.30 8.11
CA LEU A 199 12.24 1.73 9.33
C LEU A 199 11.91 2.61 10.53
N GLU A 200 11.87 2.02 11.72
CA GLU A 200 11.72 2.79 12.96
C GLU A 200 13.04 3.48 13.35
N ASP A 201 14.16 2.92 12.94
CA ASP A 201 15.48 3.46 13.16
C ASP A 201 15.82 4.62 12.20
N ASN A 202 16.81 5.41 12.59
CA ASN A 202 17.33 6.52 11.80
C ASN A 202 18.39 6.13 10.76
N ARG A 203 18.70 4.82 10.66
CA ARG A 203 19.63 4.21 9.68
C ARG A 203 19.30 2.74 9.47
N VAL A 204 19.73 2.20 8.34
CA VAL A 204 19.59 0.78 8.03
C VAL A 204 20.62 -0.02 8.83
N GLN A 205 20.18 -1.11 9.46
CA GLN A 205 20.99 -2.11 10.14
C GLN A 205 20.90 -3.46 9.41
N ALA A 206 21.79 -4.41 9.75
CA ALA A 206 21.84 -5.72 9.11
C ALA A 206 20.52 -6.50 9.24
N ASP A 207 19.95 -6.49 10.44
CA ASP A 207 18.71 -7.20 10.73
C ASP A 207 17.54 -6.66 9.87
N HIS A 208 17.48 -5.33 9.67
CA HIS A 208 16.48 -4.74 8.80
C HIS A 208 16.57 -5.24 7.35
N VAL A 209 17.79 -5.43 6.84
CA VAL A 209 18.01 -5.92 5.48
C VAL A 209 17.67 -7.40 5.38
N SER A 210 18.09 -8.19 6.38
CA SER A 210 17.76 -9.60 6.49
C SER A 210 16.25 -9.83 6.52
N ASP A 211 15.52 -9.15 7.40
CA ASP A 211 14.07 -9.27 7.52
C ASP A 211 13.32 -8.76 6.28
N PHE A 212 13.86 -7.74 5.63
CA PHE A 212 13.27 -7.19 4.41
C PHE A 212 13.37 -8.15 3.23
N LEU A 213 14.47 -8.89 3.10
CA LEU A 213 14.71 -9.82 1.99
C LEU A 213 14.24 -11.25 2.30
N LYS A 214 14.19 -11.66 3.55
CA LYS A 214 13.95 -13.01 4.04
C LYS A 214 12.74 -13.59 3.35
N SER A 215 12.11 -14.05 2.88
CA SER A 215 10.93 -14.58 2.21
C SER A 215 10.59 -13.91 0.87
N ARG A 216 11.37 -12.93 0.44
CA ARG A 216 11.07 -12.15 -0.76
C ARG A 216 12.11 -12.28 -1.88
N ILE A 217 13.22 -12.93 -1.61
CA ILE A 217 14.29 -13.08 -2.60
C ILE A 217 14.40 -14.54 -3.03
N SER A 218 14.50 -14.77 -4.33
CA SER A 218 14.69 -16.10 -4.87
C SER A 218 16.13 -16.58 -4.70
N ASP A 219 16.31 -17.90 -4.65
CA ASP A 219 17.62 -18.53 -4.66
C ASP A 219 18.43 -18.10 -5.90
N ASN A 220 19.77 -18.07 -5.75
CA ASN A 220 20.71 -17.64 -6.78
C ASN A 220 20.62 -16.16 -7.20
N SER A 221 19.93 -15.33 -6.42
CA SER A 221 19.91 -13.89 -6.66
C SER A 221 21.20 -13.23 -6.23
N VAL A 222 21.52 -12.09 -6.88
CA VAL A 222 22.68 -11.26 -6.54
C VAL A 222 22.18 -9.92 -6.02
N VAL A 223 22.47 -9.63 -4.75
CA VAL A 223 22.13 -8.35 -4.12
C VAL A 223 23.24 -7.34 -4.40
N CYS A 224 22.91 -6.24 -5.03
CA CYS A 224 23.79 -5.10 -5.28
C CYS A 224 23.46 -3.98 -4.29
N GLY A 225 24.46 -3.52 -3.55
CA GLY A 225 24.30 -2.45 -2.57
C GLY A 225 25.52 -1.56 -2.46
N SER A 226 25.37 -0.43 -1.78
CA SER A 226 26.49 0.45 -1.42
C SER A 226 27.38 -0.22 -0.35
N ASN A 227 28.61 0.32 -0.16
CA ASN A 227 29.58 -0.15 0.83
C ASN A 227 29.14 0.05 2.30
N LYS A 228 27.88 -0.19 2.63
CA LYS A 228 27.41 -0.16 4.03
C LYS A 228 27.54 -1.54 4.65
N LYS A 229 28.04 -1.60 5.88
CA LYS A 229 28.17 -2.88 6.62
C LYS A 229 26.86 -3.66 6.64
N ALA A 230 25.74 -2.99 6.82
CA ALA A 230 24.40 -3.58 6.81
C ALA A 230 24.05 -4.35 5.52
N PHE A 231 24.59 -3.95 4.37
CA PHE A 231 24.32 -4.65 3.10
C PHE A 231 25.28 -5.83 2.87
N LYS A 232 26.43 -5.86 3.55
CA LYS A 232 27.41 -6.96 3.44
C LYS A 232 26.97 -8.22 4.17
N THR A 233 26.12 -8.10 5.17
CA THR A 233 25.67 -9.22 6.03
C THR A 233 24.52 -10.03 5.42
N VAL A 234 24.05 -9.67 4.23
CA VAL A 234 22.95 -10.36 3.51
C VAL A 234 23.39 -11.67 2.86
N THR A 235 24.52 -12.21 3.23
CA THR A 235 25.01 -13.50 2.72
C THR A 235 24.32 -14.67 3.43
N ALA A 236 23.16 -15.11 2.91
CA ALA A 236 22.69 -16.47 3.11
C ALA A 236 23.42 -17.39 2.10
N GLU A 237 23.52 -18.69 2.37
CA GLU A 237 24.23 -19.67 1.54
C GLU A 237 23.88 -19.62 0.04
N HIS A 238 22.72 -19.10 -0.32
CA HIS A 238 22.19 -19.04 -1.68
C HIS A 238 22.11 -17.63 -2.29
N ILE A 239 22.53 -16.59 -1.54
CA ILE A 239 22.42 -15.18 -1.99
C ILE A 239 23.83 -14.59 -2.07
N LYS A 240 24.23 -14.13 -3.26
CA LYS A 240 25.51 -13.47 -3.48
C LYS A 240 25.36 -11.96 -3.29
N HIS A 241 26.24 -11.35 -2.50
CA HIS A 241 26.33 -9.89 -2.39
C HIS A 241 27.43 -9.35 -3.31
N LYS A 242 27.07 -8.33 -4.10
CA LYS A 242 28.00 -7.56 -4.92
C LYS A 242 28.06 -6.12 -4.44
N GLU A 243 29.19 -5.76 -3.87
CA GLU A 243 29.45 -4.39 -3.43
C GLU A 243 29.72 -3.48 -4.60
N ILE A 244 29.02 -2.35 -4.68
CA ILE A 244 29.25 -1.29 -5.67
C ILE A 244 30.06 -0.19 -4.98
N THR A 245 31.39 -0.27 -5.14
CA THR A 245 32.37 0.57 -4.42
C THR A 245 32.68 1.90 -5.09
N ASN A 246 32.34 2.05 -6.35
CA ASN A 246 32.76 3.22 -7.11
C ASN A 246 31.88 4.44 -6.80
N LYS A 247 32.39 5.37 -6.02
CA LYS A 247 31.68 6.61 -5.62
C LYS A 247 31.18 7.44 -6.81
N ASN A 248 31.80 7.32 -7.97
CA ASN A 248 31.46 8.09 -9.16
C ASN A 248 30.69 7.28 -10.23
N LYS A 249 30.58 5.96 -10.09
CA LYS A 249 29.88 5.10 -11.05
C LYS A 249 28.99 4.13 -10.26
N MET A 250 27.68 4.37 -10.29
CA MET A 250 26.67 3.49 -9.71
C MET A 250 26.57 2.13 -10.44
N LYS A 251 27.63 1.72 -11.15
CA LYS A 251 27.67 0.54 -12.02
C LYS A 251 29.04 -0.12 -12.03
N GLN A 252 29.05 -1.44 -11.95
CA GLN A 252 30.23 -2.30 -12.11
C GLN A 252 29.89 -3.49 -13.01
N GLY A 253 30.22 -3.43 -14.28
CA GLY A 253 29.79 -4.41 -15.28
C GLY A 253 28.26 -4.40 -15.44
N ILE A 254 27.64 -5.57 -15.28
CA ILE A 254 26.18 -5.75 -15.32
C ILE A 254 25.50 -5.35 -14.00
N TYR A 255 26.25 -5.16 -12.91
CA TYR A 255 25.74 -4.84 -11.58
C TYR A 255 25.66 -3.32 -11.40
N SER A 256 24.59 -2.83 -10.82
CA SER A 256 24.34 -1.42 -10.62
C SER A 256 23.40 -1.16 -9.45
N VAL A 257 23.41 0.05 -8.95
CA VAL A 257 22.40 0.60 -8.01
C VAL A 257 21.69 1.82 -8.61
N SER A 258 21.88 2.04 -9.91
CA SER A 258 21.33 3.23 -10.58
C SER A 258 19.81 3.18 -10.72
N THR A 259 19.22 1.99 -10.82
CA THR A 259 17.77 1.84 -10.97
C THR A 259 17.05 2.17 -9.67
N VAL A 260 17.51 1.61 -8.55
CA VAL A 260 16.94 1.91 -7.23
C VAL A 260 17.14 3.39 -6.88
N HIS A 261 18.32 3.97 -7.19
CA HIS A 261 18.60 5.39 -7.00
C HIS A 261 17.62 6.29 -7.76
N LYS A 262 17.37 5.99 -9.03
CA LYS A 262 16.37 6.70 -9.85
C LYS A 262 14.96 6.59 -9.24
N LYS A 263 14.58 5.41 -8.75
CA LYS A 263 13.28 5.20 -8.08
C LYS A 263 13.17 6.01 -6.78
N ILE A 264 14.23 6.07 -5.99
CA ILE A 264 14.32 6.90 -4.77
C ILE A 264 14.17 8.38 -5.13
N THR A 265 14.91 8.88 -6.12
CA THR A 265 14.83 10.28 -6.58
C THR A 265 13.41 10.63 -7.03
N ASN A 266 12.77 9.75 -7.80
CA ASN A 266 11.39 9.93 -8.24
C ASN A 266 10.41 9.95 -7.06
N PHE A 267 10.58 9.08 -6.07
CA PHE A 267 9.76 9.06 -4.86
C PHE A 267 9.89 10.35 -4.06
N VAL A 268 11.13 10.79 -3.82
CA VAL A 268 11.40 12.04 -3.08
C VAL A 268 10.79 13.24 -3.80
N SER A 269 11.01 13.36 -5.12
CA SER A 269 10.42 14.42 -5.93
C SER A 269 8.90 14.38 -5.86
N TRP A 270 8.27 13.22 -6.03
CA TRP A 270 6.83 13.05 -5.97
C TRP A 270 6.23 13.46 -4.61
N ILE A 271 6.86 13.07 -3.49
CA ILE A 271 6.45 13.47 -2.13
C ILE A 271 6.51 15.00 -1.95
N TYR A 272 7.59 15.63 -2.40
CA TYR A 272 7.76 17.06 -2.21
C TYR A 272 6.91 17.89 -3.18
N TYR A 273 6.84 17.55 -4.44
CA TYR A 273 6.05 18.32 -5.42
C TYR A 273 4.54 18.14 -5.22
N LYS A 274 4.09 16.89 -5.04
CA LYS A 274 2.65 16.59 -4.96
C LYS A 274 2.05 16.93 -3.60
N PHE A 275 2.77 16.63 -2.50
CA PHE A 275 2.23 16.73 -1.14
C PHE A 275 2.91 17.80 -0.28
N ARG A 276 3.94 18.47 -0.80
CA ARG A 276 4.77 19.40 -0.03
C ARG A 276 5.36 18.74 1.23
N GLY A 277 5.74 17.47 1.11
CA GLY A 277 6.13 16.60 2.22
C GLY A 277 4.93 16.04 2.99
N VAL A 278 5.14 14.95 3.69
CA VAL A 278 4.14 14.26 4.53
C VAL A 278 4.66 14.09 5.94
N ALA A 279 3.76 13.95 6.93
CA ALA A 279 4.19 13.61 8.29
C ALA A 279 4.73 12.17 8.31
N THR A 280 5.79 11.96 9.09
CA THR A 280 6.49 10.66 9.17
C THR A 280 5.56 9.50 9.55
N LYS A 281 4.56 9.74 10.39
CA LYS A 281 3.55 8.74 10.76
C LYS A 281 2.72 8.23 9.58
N TYR A 282 2.56 9.02 8.51
CA TYR A 282 1.83 8.62 7.30
C TYR A 282 2.76 8.13 6.17
N LEU A 283 4.08 8.15 6.39
CA LEU A 283 5.05 7.89 5.33
C LEU A 283 4.88 6.51 4.70
N THR A 284 4.62 5.46 5.50
CA THR A 284 4.35 4.10 5.01
C THR A 284 3.19 4.07 4.01
N ASN A 285 2.09 4.78 4.28
CA ASN A 285 0.95 4.88 3.38
C ASN A 285 1.32 5.48 2.02
N TYR A 286 2.11 6.55 2.02
CA TYR A 286 2.55 7.20 0.78
C TYR A 286 3.63 6.41 0.05
N ILE A 287 4.50 5.72 0.76
CA ILE A 287 5.44 4.75 0.18
C ILE A 287 4.65 3.70 -0.61
N MET A 288 3.66 3.08 0.02
CA MET A 288 2.85 2.05 -0.63
C MET A 288 2.05 2.60 -1.81
N TRP A 289 1.49 3.81 -1.68
CA TRP A 289 0.84 4.48 -2.80
C TRP A 289 1.78 4.69 -4.00
N PHE A 290 3.02 5.11 -3.75
CA PHE A 290 4.04 5.28 -4.80
C PHE A 290 4.39 3.95 -5.47
N VAL A 291 4.58 2.88 -4.69
CA VAL A 291 4.92 1.54 -5.18
C VAL A 291 3.78 0.98 -6.04
N VAL A 292 2.55 1.02 -5.54
CA VAL A 292 1.35 0.55 -6.27
C VAL A 292 1.17 1.35 -7.56
N LYS A 293 1.28 2.69 -7.48
CA LYS A 293 1.19 3.55 -8.66
C LYS A 293 2.24 3.19 -9.71
N GLY A 294 3.48 3.01 -9.31
CA GLY A 294 4.58 2.75 -10.24
C GLY A 294 4.56 1.36 -10.88
N LYS A 295 3.93 0.38 -10.24
CA LYS A 295 3.92 -1.01 -10.72
C LYS A 295 2.59 -1.43 -11.34
N TYR A 296 1.47 -0.99 -10.79
CA TYR A 296 0.15 -1.54 -11.11
C TYR A 296 -0.77 -0.57 -11.84
N LEU A 297 -0.57 0.74 -11.68
CA LEU A 297 -1.43 1.69 -12.34
C LEU A 297 -0.94 1.94 -13.79
N ALA A 298 -1.89 1.91 -14.71
CA ALA A 298 -1.64 2.04 -16.14
C ALA A 298 -1.78 3.48 -16.65
N GLU A 299 -1.94 4.45 -15.71
CA GLU A 299 -2.27 5.85 -15.99
C GLU A 299 -3.63 6.04 -16.71
N LYS A 300 -4.51 5.06 -16.58
CA LYS A 300 -5.89 5.07 -17.08
C LYS A 300 -6.85 5.06 -15.90
N ILE A 301 -7.59 6.12 -15.69
CA ILE A 301 -8.35 6.38 -14.46
C ILE A 301 -9.32 5.24 -14.12
N ILE A 302 -10.06 4.72 -15.08
CA ILE A 302 -11.07 3.67 -14.86
C ILE A 302 -10.39 2.35 -14.51
N GLU A 303 -9.42 1.93 -15.31
CA GLU A 303 -8.64 0.72 -15.06
C GLU A 303 -7.91 0.79 -13.70
N ASP A 304 -7.29 1.92 -13.39
CA ASP A 304 -6.59 2.14 -12.13
C ASP A 304 -7.55 2.12 -10.94
N THR A 305 -8.77 2.63 -11.11
CA THR A 305 -9.83 2.57 -10.09
C THR A 305 -10.20 1.11 -9.79
N GLY A 306 -10.41 0.30 -10.82
CA GLY A 306 -10.70 -1.13 -10.69
C GLY A 306 -9.56 -1.90 -10.03
N ARG A 307 -8.29 -1.59 -10.37
CA ARG A 307 -7.11 -2.21 -9.77
C ARG A 307 -6.99 -1.90 -8.27
N ILE A 308 -7.16 -0.62 -7.89
CA ILE A 308 -7.15 -0.19 -6.48
C ILE A 308 -8.29 -0.88 -5.71
N LEU A 309 -9.49 -0.92 -6.30
CA LEU A 309 -10.63 -1.59 -5.69
C LEU A 309 -10.33 -3.07 -5.44
N ASN A 310 -9.83 -3.79 -6.43
CA ASN A 310 -9.52 -5.22 -6.29
C ASN A 310 -8.44 -5.48 -5.22
N LEU A 311 -7.41 -4.64 -5.14
CA LEU A 311 -6.37 -4.75 -4.11
C LEU A 311 -6.89 -4.44 -2.71
N ALA A 312 -7.67 -3.36 -2.57
CA ALA A 312 -8.11 -2.86 -1.27
C ALA A 312 -9.30 -3.63 -0.68
N ALA A 313 -10.22 -4.11 -1.52
CA ALA A 313 -11.50 -4.67 -1.07
C ALA A 313 -11.37 -5.95 -0.25
N SER A 314 -10.32 -6.74 -0.49
CA SER A 314 -10.11 -8.05 0.15
C SER A 314 -9.29 -7.97 1.44
N ASP A 315 -8.63 -6.85 1.70
CA ASP A 315 -7.74 -6.73 2.84
C ASP A 315 -8.48 -6.50 4.15
N ARG A 316 -8.60 -7.55 4.95
CA ARG A 316 -9.32 -7.54 6.24
C ARG A 316 -8.50 -6.95 7.40
N ARG A 317 -7.21 -6.70 7.22
CA ARG A 317 -6.36 -6.02 8.20
C ARG A 317 -6.28 -4.50 7.99
N ALA A 318 -6.96 -4.00 6.97
CA ALA A 318 -6.95 -2.57 6.62
C ALA A 318 -7.46 -1.69 7.76
N TRP A 319 -8.56 -2.10 8.42
CA TRP A 319 -9.11 -1.37 9.56
C TRP A 319 -8.19 -1.36 10.77
N GLU A 320 -7.55 -2.47 11.08
CA GLU A 320 -6.58 -2.59 12.17
C GLU A 320 -5.40 -1.63 11.95
N ARG A 321 -4.77 -1.68 10.76
CA ARG A 321 -3.67 -0.76 10.40
C ARG A 321 -4.11 0.70 10.44
N TYR A 322 -5.31 1.00 9.97
CA TYR A 322 -5.87 2.35 10.02
C TYR A 322 -6.11 2.80 11.46
N SER A 323 -6.70 1.97 12.31
CA SER A 323 -6.97 2.28 13.72
C SER A 323 -5.67 2.53 14.49
N ALA A 324 -4.65 1.69 14.30
CA ALA A 324 -3.32 1.89 14.86
C ALA A 324 -2.69 3.21 14.40
N LEU A 325 -2.80 3.55 13.12
CA LEU A 325 -2.31 4.82 12.58
C LEU A 325 -3.04 6.03 13.20
N MET A 326 -4.37 5.94 13.42
CA MET A 326 -5.15 7.03 13.97
C MET A 326 -4.95 7.17 15.48
N SER A 327 -4.74 6.10 16.24
CA SER A 327 -4.39 6.19 17.66
C SER A 327 -3.13 7.02 17.90
N LEU A 328 -2.13 6.88 17.04
CA LEU A 328 -0.93 7.75 17.02
C LEU A 328 -1.26 9.22 16.72
N THR A 329 -2.46 9.52 16.22
CA THR A 329 -2.87 10.89 15.88
C THR A 329 -3.52 11.60 17.06
N TYR A 330 -4.18 10.86 17.95
CA TYR A 330 -4.87 11.41 19.11
C TYR A 330 -4.02 11.45 20.39
N LEU A 331 -2.87 10.77 20.40
CA LEU A 331 -1.92 10.78 21.53
C LEU A 331 -1.00 12.03 21.55
N TYR A 332 -1.20 12.98 20.62
CA TYR A 332 -0.38 14.18 20.52
C TYR A 332 -1.24 15.45 20.40
#